data_df2f8691aae1b17a9509748e44da70d0
#
_entry.id   df2f8691aae1b17a9509748e44da70d0
#
_cell.length_a   1.000
_cell.length_b   1.000
_cell.length_c   1.000
_cell.angle_alpha   90.00
_cell.angle_beta   90.00
_cell.angle_gamma   90.00
#
_symmetry.space_group_name_H-M   'P 1'
#
loop_
_entity.id
_entity.type
_entity.pdbx_description
1 polymer ?
#
loop_
_entity_poly.entity_id
_entity_poly.type
_entity_poly.pdbx_seq_one_letter_code
_entity_poly.pdbx_strand_id
1 'polypeptide(L)'
;MIKVDRTFPAPKSLETEAKKKNGSYTEKDVVDQLLRDFYKKCYICEINDLQDPQVEHLLPHKNGKYPERKFDWNNLFLSCGHCNSVKNQKKYDEGIIDCCKVDPEKLLTFRINENAVEIEKKEETEDKTLDRTIELLQEVYGIDNTGMREYKSDMRFKGVLRQMNLLYDNLEQLKENPDSKMVQRKLKVLLRRESAFAAFKRCYIEEHKDIYPGLQEYLE
;
A
#
# COMPACT_ATOMS: atom_id res chain seq x y z
N MET A 1 2.73 -0.66 -2.71
CA MET A 1 1.81 -1.69 -2.13
C MET A 1 2.63 -2.87 -1.65
N ILE A 2 2.44 -3.32 -0.42
CA ILE A 2 3.18 -4.42 0.22
C ILE A 2 2.24 -5.54 0.64
N LYS A 3 2.80 -6.74 0.93
CA LYS A 3 2.07 -7.84 1.57
C LYS A 3 1.60 -7.42 2.97
N VAL A 4 0.36 -7.76 3.28
CA VAL A 4 -0.27 -7.54 4.60
C VAL A 4 -0.79 -8.87 5.13
N ASP A 5 -0.44 -9.19 6.36
CA ASP A 5 -0.97 -10.37 7.05
C ASP A 5 -2.19 -9.95 7.89
N ARG A 6 -3.35 -10.41 7.45
CA ARG A 6 -4.62 -10.10 8.09
C ARG A 6 -4.84 -10.98 9.31
N THR A 7 -5.27 -10.37 10.42
CA THR A 7 -5.58 -11.11 11.64
C THR A 7 -7.01 -11.65 11.66
N PHE A 8 -7.20 -12.77 12.34
CA PHE A 8 -8.47 -13.44 12.58
C PHE A 8 -8.63 -13.76 14.08
N PRO A 9 -9.87 -13.89 14.59
CA PRO A 9 -11.14 -13.85 13.87
C PRO A 9 -11.50 -12.44 13.36
N ALA A 10 -12.45 -12.36 12.42
CA ALA A 10 -13.03 -11.10 11.99
C ALA A 10 -13.66 -10.33 13.16
N PRO A 11 -13.72 -8.97 13.10
CA PRO A 11 -14.40 -8.16 14.12
C PRO A 11 -15.84 -8.58 14.33
N LYS A 12 -16.24 -8.74 15.60
CA LYS A 12 -17.57 -9.26 15.97
C LYS A 12 -18.72 -8.35 15.53
N SER A 13 -18.48 -7.05 15.48
CA SER A 13 -19.49 -6.09 15.03
C SER A 13 -19.97 -6.36 13.60
N LEU A 14 -19.11 -6.85 12.70
CA LEU A 14 -19.50 -7.16 11.32
C LEU A 14 -20.68 -8.13 11.25
N GLU A 15 -20.65 -9.20 12.06
CA GLU A 15 -21.76 -10.16 12.12
C GLU A 15 -23.04 -9.54 12.67
N THR A 16 -22.93 -8.68 13.69
CA THR A 16 -24.05 -8.00 14.32
C THR A 16 -24.66 -6.95 13.39
N GLU A 17 -23.80 -6.15 12.76
CA GLU A 17 -24.22 -5.09 11.83
C GLU A 17 -24.81 -5.64 10.53
N ALA A 18 -24.34 -6.79 10.05
CA ALA A 18 -24.90 -7.45 8.87
C ALA A 18 -26.38 -7.81 9.01
N LYS A 19 -26.86 -8.01 10.25
CA LYS A 19 -28.28 -8.32 10.56
C LYS A 19 -29.19 -7.09 10.60
N LYS A 20 -28.60 -5.88 10.61
CA LYS A 20 -29.35 -4.61 10.68
C LYS A 20 -29.68 -4.07 9.29
N LYS A 21 -30.83 -3.45 9.12
CA LYS A 21 -31.24 -2.81 7.84
C LYS A 21 -30.24 -1.76 7.37
N ASN A 22 -29.67 -0.97 8.31
CA ASN A 22 -28.71 0.09 8.03
C ASN A 22 -27.41 -0.15 8.83
N GLY A 23 -26.90 -1.40 8.82
CA GLY A 23 -25.70 -1.73 9.56
C GLY A 23 -24.46 -1.05 9.00
N SER A 24 -23.54 -0.73 9.92
CA SER A 24 -22.24 -0.09 9.65
C SER A 24 -21.13 -1.14 9.56
N TYR A 25 -20.22 -0.97 8.61
CA TYR A 25 -18.98 -1.76 8.50
C TYR A 25 -17.76 -0.98 9.01
N THR A 26 -18.00 0.16 9.67
CA THR A 26 -16.95 1.06 10.18
C THR A 26 -16.99 1.18 11.71
N GLU A 27 -17.48 0.13 12.38
CA GLU A 27 -17.48 0.07 13.83
C GLU A 27 -16.05 0.08 14.39
N LYS A 28 -15.92 0.52 15.64
CA LYS A 28 -14.61 0.76 16.25
C LYS A 28 -13.67 -0.46 16.20
N ASP A 29 -14.17 -1.66 16.46
CA ASP A 29 -13.38 -2.91 16.42
C ASP A 29 -12.87 -3.22 15.01
N VAL A 30 -13.66 -2.91 13.97
CA VAL A 30 -13.27 -3.05 12.55
C VAL A 30 -12.11 -2.09 12.24
N VAL A 31 -12.30 -0.81 12.57
CA VAL A 31 -11.29 0.23 12.31
C VAL A 31 -10.01 -0.06 13.09
N ASP A 32 -10.09 -0.42 14.36
CA ASP A 32 -8.94 -0.73 15.20
C ASP A 32 -8.16 -1.94 14.67
N GLN A 33 -8.83 -2.97 14.16
CA GLN A 33 -8.18 -4.15 13.58
C GLN A 33 -7.53 -3.82 12.24
N LEU A 34 -8.21 -3.07 11.35
CA LEU A 34 -7.61 -2.60 10.11
C LEU A 34 -6.39 -1.71 10.35
N LEU A 35 -6.44 -0.79 11.32
CA LEU A 35 -5.29 0.06 11.66
C LEU A 35 -4.09 -0.77 12.13
N ARG A 36 -4.30 -1.86 12.86
CA ARG A 36 -3.21 -2.77 13.27
C ARG A 36 -2.67 -3.55 12.09
N ASP A 37 -3.54 -4.24 11.35
CA ASP A 37 -3.16 -5.15 10.26
C ASP A 37 -2.43 -4.41 9.13
N PHE A 38 -2.87 -3.19 8.81
CA PHE A 38 -2.30 -2.35 7.76
C PHE A 38 -1.25 -1.36 8.25
N TYR A 39 -0.75 -1.51 9.49
CA TYR A 39 0.33 -0.67 10.05
C TYR A 39 0.00 0.82 10.03
N LYS A 40 -1.27 1.20 10.16
CA LYS A 40 -1.78 2.58 10.01
C LYS A 40 -1.45 3.23 8.66
N LYS A 41 -1.26 2.42 7.62
CA LYS A 41 -0.96 2.87 6.24
C LYS A 41 -2.13 2.60 5.30
N CYS A 42 -2.23 3.43 4.28
CA CYS A 42 -3.08 3.13 3.12
C CYS A 42 -2.53 1.91 2.36
N TYR A 43 -3.36 0.88 2.12
CA TYR A 43 -2.92 -0.34 1.43
C TYR A 43 -2.50 -0.11 -0.03
N ILE A 44 -2.97 0.98 -0.65
CA ILE A 44 -2.67 1.34 -2.04
C ILE A 44 -1.35 2.13 -2.10
N CYS A 45 -1.32 3.35 -1.54
CA CYS A 45 -0.17 4.25 -1.69
C CYS A 45 0.83 4.20 -0.54
N GLU A 46 0.60 3.41 0.48
CA GLU A 46 1.49 3.24 1.65
C GLU A 46 1.82 4.52 2.44
N ILE A 47 1.08 5.61 2.23
CA ILE A 47 1.19 6.77 3.11
C ILE A 47 0.75 6.37 4.51
N ASN A 48 1.53 6.74 5.52
CA ASN A 48 1.19 6.61 6.94
C ASN A 48 0.55 7.91 7.48
N ASP A 49 0.24 7.92 8.78
CA ASP A 49 -0.35 9.09 9.47
C ASP A 49 -1.61 9.62 8.77
N LEU A 50 -2.53 8.69 8.47
CA LEU A 50 -3.78 8.98 7.78
C LEU A 50 -4.63 9.96 8.56
N GLN A 51 -4.81 11.19 8.04
CA GLN A 51 -5.68 12.22 8.63
C GLN A 51 -7.17 11.88 8.42
N ASP A 52 -7.48 11.14 7.34
CA ASP A 52 -8.83 10.71 6.98
C ASP A 52 -8.79 9.24 6.52
N PRO A 53 -8.68 8.29 7.51
CA PRO A 53 -8.68 6.86 7.20
C PRO A 53 -10.07 6.42 6.73
N GLN A 54 -10.11 5.63 5.67
CA GLN A 54 -11.32 5.08 5.08
C GLN A 54 -11.32 3.56 5.17
N VAL A 55 -12.44 2.96 5.54
CA VAL A 55 -12.69 1.53 5.32
C VAL A 55 -13.22 1.37 3.91
N GLU A 56 -12.43 0.72 3.08
CA GLU A 56 -12.68 0.57 1.65
C GLU A 56 -12.95 -0.89 1.31
N HIS A 57 -13.73 -1.14 0.26
CA HIS A 57 -14.04 -2.48 -0.24
C HIS A 57 -13.17 -2.81 -1.44
N LEU A 58 -12.36 -3.87 -1.37
CA LEU A 58 -11.57 -4.34 -2.53
C LEU A 58 -12.48 -4.57 -3.75
N LEU A 59 -13.61 -5.24 -3.52
CA LEU A 59 -14.68 -5.42 -4.50
C LEU A 59 -15.91 -4.64 -4.03
N PRO A 60 -16.39 -3.63 -4.77
CA PRO A 60 -17.48 -2.78 -4.32
C PRO A 60 -18.79 -3.55 -4.16
N HIS A 61 -19.55 -3.25 -3.09
CA HIS A 61 -20.86 -3.85 -2.84
C HIS A 61 -22.01 -3.20 -3.63
N LYS A 62 -21.75 -2.10 -4.35
CA LYS A 62 -22.69 -1.44 -5.28
C LYS A 62 -24.04 -1.14 -4.67
N ASN A 63 -24.07 -0.40 -3.54
CA ASN A 63 -25.31 -0.02 -2.84
C ASN A 63 -26.26 -1.20 -2.54
N GLY A 64 -25.67 -2.35 -2.21
CA GLY A 64 -26.44 -3.55 -1.86
C GLY A 64 -26.76 -4.50 -3.02
N LYS A 65 -26.24 -4.23 -4.23
CA LYS A 65 -26.31 -5.22 -5.32
C LYS A 65 -25.55 -6.51 -4.98
N TYR A 66 -24.48 -6.39 -4.18
CA TYR A 66 -23.65 -7.49 -3.69
C TYR A 66 -23.56 -7.41 -2.16
N PRO A 67 -24.64 -7.78 -1.45
CA PRO A 67 -24.73 -7.61 0.00
C PRO A 67 -23.68 -8.42 0.77
N GLU A 68 -23.28 -9.57 0.25
CA GLU A 68 -22.24 -10.44 0.79
C GLU A 68 -20.87 -9.73 0.89
N ARG A 69 -20.60 -8.75 0.03
CA ARG A 69 -19.35 -8.02 0.02
C ARG A 69 -19.23 -6.94 1.10
N LYS A 70 -20.39 -6.46 1.59
CA LYS A 70 -20.46 -5.29 2.47
C LYS A 70 -19.82 -5.54 3.83
N PHE A 71 -20.02 -6.73 4.39
CA PHE A 71 -19.54 -7.10 5.72
C PHE A 71 -18.49 -8.22 5.70
N ASP A 72 -17.99 -8.57 4.52
CA ASP A 72 -16.93 -9.56 4.38
C ASP A 72 -15.60 -8.95 4.84
N TRP A 73 -15.06 -9.48 5.95
CA TRP A 73 -13.79 -9.05 6.51
C TRP A 73 -12.64 -9.12 5.49
N ASN A 74 -12.63 -10.14 4.62
CA ASN A 74 -11.62 -10.28 3.58
C ASN A 74 -11.72 -9.21 2.49
N ASN A 75 -12.85 -8.51 2.41
CA ASN A 75 -13.10 -7.47 1.43
C ASN A 75 -12.93 -6.04 1.98
N LEU A 76 -12.64 -5.89 3.29
CA LEU A 76 -12.46 -4.59 3.94
C LEU A 76 -10.96 -4.25 4.07
N PHE A 77 -10.58 -3.06 3.62
CA PHE A 77 -9.20 -2.59 3.57
C PHE A 77 -9.07 -1.18 4.14
N LEU A 78 -7.89 -0.85 4.69
CA LEU A 78 -7.58 0.50 5.16
C LEU A 78 -7.02 1.35 4.03
N SER A 79 -7.70 2.41 3.65
CA SER A 79 -7.22 3.33 2.63
C SER A 79 -7.24 4.79 3.08
N CYS A 80 -6.54 5.68 2.37
CA CYS A 80 -6.71 7.11 2.50
C CYS A 80 -7.83 7.61 1.58
N GLY A 81 -8.46 8.73 1.91
CA GLY A 81 -9.55 9.29 1.13
C GLY A 81 -9.20 9.57 -0.35
N HIS A 82 -7.93 9.91 -0.67
CA HIS A 82 -7.51 10.07 -2.06
C HIS A 82 -7.55 8.74 -2.84
N CYS A 83 -6.88 7.70 -2.33
CA CYS A 83 -6.86 6.40 -3.00
C CYS A 83 -8.25 5.79 -3.13
N ASN A 84 -9.08 5.91 -2.10
CA ASN A 84 -10.48 5.49 -2.16
C ASN A 84 -11.24 6.25 -3.26
N SER A 85 -11.04 7.57 -3.36
CA SER A 85 -11.67 8.39 -4.43
C SER A 85 -11.18 8.02 -5.83
N VAL A 86 -9.87 7.75 -6.01
CA VAL A 86 -9.32 7.33 -7.32
C VAL A 86 -9.83 5.95 -7.70
N LYS A 87 -9.85 5.00 -6.76
CA LYS A 87 -10.33 3.64 -6.98
C LYS A 87 -11.85 3.57 -7.23
N ASN A 88 -12.62 4.54 -6.75
CA ASN A 88 -14.08 4.60 -6.95
C ASN A 88 -14.45 4.97 -8.40
N GLN A 89 -13.92 4.22 -9.37
CA GLN A 89 -14.19 4.32 -10.79
C GLN A 89 -14.61 2.94 -11.32
N LYS A 90 -15.52 2.92 -12.30
CA LYS A 90 -16.09 1.68 -12.85
C LYS A 90 -15.03 0.67 -13.33
N LYS A 91 -13.89 1.17 -13.83
CA LYS A 91 -12.78 0.34 -14.32
C LYS A 91 -12.11 -0.52 -13.24
N TYR A 92 -12.26 -0.13 -11.95
CA TYR A 92 -11.70 -0.87 -10.81
C TYR A 92 -12.73 -1.75 -10.08
N ASP A 93 -13.97 -1.84 -10.59
CA ASP A 93 -15.06 -2.63 -9.97
C ASP A 93 -14.78 -4.14 -9.88
N GLU A 94 -13.95 -4.65 -10.76
CA GLU A 94 -13.50 -6.06 -10.75
C GLU A 94 -12.33 -6.33 -9.80
N GLY A 95 -11.92 -5.30 -9.04
CA GLY A 95 -10.86 -5.36 -8.06
C GLY A 95 -9.45 -5.18 -8.64
N ILE A 96 -8.54 -5.01 -7.70
CA ILE A 96 -7.08 -4.94 -7.89
C ILE A 96 -6.44 -6.07 -7.09
N ILE A 97 -5.10 -6.16 -7.06
CA ILE A 97 -4.39 -7.15 -6.24
C ILE A 97 -4.89 -7.11 -4.79
N ASP A 98 -5.27 -8.28 -4.27
CA ASP A 98 -5.48 -8.50 -2.84
C ASP A 98 -4.14 -8.72 -2.15
N CYS A 99 -3.57 -7.66 -1.58
CA CYS A 99 -2.28 -7.71 -0.90
C CYS A 99 -2.29 -8.55 0.39
N CYS A 100 -3.45 -9.01 0.85
CA CYS A 100 -3.55 -9.97 1.95
C CYS A 100 -3.42 -11.42 1.46
N LYS A 101 -3.65 -11.69 0.17
CA LYS A 101 -3.53 -13.04 -0.42
C LYS A 101 -2.22 -13.23 -1.16
N VAL A 102 -1.83 -12.26 -1.96
CA VAL A 102 -0.60 -12.31 -2.74
C VAL A 102 0.39 -11.26 -2.26
N ASP A 103 1.66 -11.46 -2.53
CA ASP A 103 2.71 -10.49 -2.24
C ASP A 103 2.95 -9.59 -3.46
N PRO A 104 2.54 -8.30 -3.42
CA PRO A 104 2.72 -7.40 -4.57
C PRO A 104 4.18 -7.19 -4.94
N GLU A 105 5.11 -7.27 -3.99
CA GLU A 105 6.54 -7.10 -4.21
C GLU A 105 7.14 -8.21 -5.09
N LYS A 106 6.48 -9.38 -5.16
CA LYS A 106 6.90 -10.48 -6.04
C LYS A 106 6.39 -10.33 -7.48
N LEU A 107 5.41 -9.47 -7.69
CA LEU A 107 4.71 -9.31 -8.97
C LEU A 107 5.03 -7.99 -9.67
N LEU A 108 5.37 -6.95 -8.88
CA LEU A 108 5.53 -5.59 -9.36
C LEU A 108 6.90 -5.02 -8.96
N THR A 109 7.45 -4.17 -9.81
CA THR A 109 8.55 -3.26 -9.48
C THR A 109 8.01 -1.88 -9.14
N PHE A 110 8.71 -1.16 -8.26
CA PHE A 110 8.35 0.17 -7.79
C PHE A 110 9.57 1.08 -7.89
N ARG A 111 9.63 1.91 -8.90
CA ARG A 111 10.76 2.80 -9.17
C ARG A 111 10.33 4.26 -9.24
N ILE A 112 11.31 5.13 -9.14
CA ILE A 112 11.17 6.55 -9.44
C ILE A 112 11.99 6.80 -10.71
N ASN A 113 11.34 7.38 -11.72
CA ASN A 113 11.99 7.81 -12.94
C ASN A 113 11.74 9.32 -13.08
N GLU A 114 12.82 10.13 -12.99
CA GLU A 114 12.78 11.59 -13.03
C GLU A 114 11.72 12.18 -12.06
N ASN A 115 10.58 12.61 -12.59
CA ASN A 115 9.50 13.27 -11.85
C ASN A 115 8.24 12.41 -11.72
N ALA A 116 8.33 11.11 -11.95
CA ALA A 116 7.21 10.19 -11.90
C ALA A 116 7.55 8.89 -11.16
N VAL A 117 6.53 8.17 -10.71
CA VAL A 117 6.69 6.77 -10.32
C VAL A 117 6.52 5.89 -11.55
N GLU A 118 7.33 4.85 -11.60
CA GLU A 118 7.25 3.80 -12.59
C GLU A 118 6.93 2.50 -11.89
N ILE A 119 5.81 1.89 -12.28
CA ILE A 119 5.33 0.64 -11.71
C ILE A 119 5.08 -0.32 -12.86
N GLU A 120 5.74 -1.47 -12.83
CA GLU A 120 5.73 -2.44 -13.91
C GLU A 120 5.57 -3.86 -13.37
N LYS A 121 5.13 -4.77 -14.22
CA LYS A 121 5.18 -6.21 -13.92
C LYS A 121 6.63 -6.69 -13.88
N LYS A 122 6.95 -7.56 -12.93
CA LYS A 122 8.27 -8.26 -12.92
C LYS A 122 8.38 -9.30 -14.03
N GLU A 123 7.25 -9.91 -14.42
CA GLU A 123 7.16 -10.89 -15.49
C GLU A 123 5.99 -10.57 -16.41
N GLU A 124 6.16 -10.76 -17.70
CA GLU A 124 5.08 -10.59 -18.68
C GLU A 124 3.97 -11.61 -18.45
N THR A 125 2.80 -11.14 -18.09
CA THR A 125 1.61 -11.96 -17.87
C THR A 125 0.35 -11.25 -18.37
N GLU A 126 -0.65 -12.02 -18.82
CA GLU A 126 -1.98 -11.52 -19.19
C GLU A 126 -2.93 -11.42 -17.97
N ASP A 127 -2.44 -10.90 -16.84
CA ASP A 127 -3.24 -10.74 -15.64
C ASP A 127 -3.88 -9.36 -15.58
N LYS A 128 -5.17 -9.29 -15.90
CA LYS A 128 -5.96 -8.04 -15.85
C LYS A 128 -6.03 -7.42 -14.45
N THR A 129 -5.85 -8.20 -13.39
CA THR A 129 -5.82 -7.67 -12.03
C THR A 129 -4.53 -6.91 -11.76
N LEU A 130 -3.40 -7.42 -12.28
CA LEU A 130 -2.13 -6.70 -12.26
C LEU A 130 -2.22 -5.42 -13.09
N ASP A 131 -2.78 -5.47 -14.30
CA ASP A 131 -2.92 -4.30 -15.17
C ASP A 131 -3.73 -3.20 -14.49
N ARG A 132 -4.89 -3.54 -13.91
CA ARG A 132 -5.71 -2.58 -13.15
C ARG A 132 -4.99 -2.04 -11.92
N THR A 133 -4.17 -2.86 -11.25
CA THR A 133 -3.40 -2.42 -10.09
C THR A 133 -2.34 -1.41 -10.48
N ILE A 134 -1.61 -1.66 -11.57
CA ILE A 134 -0.60 -0.74 -12.11
C ILE A 134 -1.27 0.57 -12.50
N GLU A 135 -2.35 0.51 -13.28
CA GLU A 135 -3.11 1.68 -13.70
C GLU A 135 -3.58 2.52 -12.50
N LEU A 136 -4.15 1.88 -11.46
CA LEU A 136 -4.55 2.56 -10.24
C LEU A 136 -3.38 3.25 -9.53
N LEU A 137 -2.26 2.55 -9.37
CA LEU A 137 -1.08 3.08 -8.71
C LEU A 137 -0.50 4.27 -9.49
N GLN A 138 -0.43 4.19 -10.81
CA GLN A 138 -0.01 5.30 -11.68
C GLN A 138 -0.95 6.51 -11.54
N GLU A 139 -2.28 6.31 -11.49
CA GLU A 139 -3.22 7.41 -11.26
C GLU A 139 -3.09 8.03 -9.85
N VAL A 140 -2.81 7.22 -8.84
CA VAL A 140 -2.67 7.68 -7.45
C VAL A 140 -1.47 8.58 -7.26
N TYR A 141 -0.37 8.30 -7.97
CA TYR A 141 0.85 9.10 -7.92
C TYR A 141 0.99 10.10 -9.08
N GLY A 142 0.18 9.94 -10.14
CA GLY A 142 0.27 10.74 -11.35
C GLY A 142 -0.05 12.20 -11.13
N ILE A 143 0.81 13.06 -11.66
CA ILE A 143 0.65 14.53 -11.63
C ILE A 143 -0.20 15.05 -12.79
N ASP A 144 -0.56 14.19 -13.75
CA ASP A 144 -1.41 14.54 -14.89
C ASP A 144 -2.90 14.74 -14.54
N ASN A 145 -3.22 14.62 -13.26
CA ASN A 145 -4.52 14.93 -12.72
C ASN A 145 -4.71 16.46 -12.65
N THR A 146 -5.95 16.90 -12.51
CA THR A 146 -6.29 18.32 -12.38
C THR A 146 -6.80 18.69 -10.99
N GLY A 147 -6.52 19.93 -10.59
CA GLY A 147 -7.03 20.52 -9.36
C GLY A 147 -6.60 19.77 -8.09
N MET A 148 -7.57 19.43 -7.22
CA MET A 148 -7.28 18.80 -5.94
C MET A 148 -6.67 17.39 -6.05
N ARG A 149 -6.93 16.65 -7.13
CA ARG A 149 -6.30 15.36 -7.39
C ARG A 149 -4.80 15.50 -7.66
N GLU A 150 -4.42 16.44 -8.50
CA GLU A 150 -3.02 16.79 -8.79
C GLU A 150 -2.27 17.09 -7.48
N TYR A 151 -2.78 17.99 -6.66
CA TYR A 151 -2.19 18.32 -5.35
C TYR A 151 -2.00 17.10 -4.47
N LYS A 152 -3.01 16.25 -4.38
CA LYS A 152 -2.95 15.02 -3.54
C LYS A 152 -1.98 13.99 -4.08
N SER A 153 -1.85 13.85 -5.40
CA SER A 153 -0.85 12.99 -6.05
C SER A 153 0.56 13.51 -5.83
N ASP A 154 0.78 14.80 -6.02
CA ASP A 154 2.07 15.46 -5.77
C ASP A 154 2.54 15.28 -4.32
N MET A 155 1.64 15.44 -3.36
CA MET A 155 1.95 15.17 -1.94
C MET A 155 2.43 13.74 -1.68
N ARG A 156 1.86 12.74 -2.40
CA ARG A 156 2.29 11.34 -2.30
C ARG A 156 3.63 11.12 -2.97
N PHE A 157 3.81 11.64 -4.16
CA PHE A 157 5.08 11.59 -4.87
C PHE A 157 6.21 12.21 -4.03
N LYS A 158 6.01 13.40 -3.48
CA LYS A 158 6.95 14.04 -2.54
C LYS A 158 7.18 13.20 -1.28
N GLY A 159 6.18 12.46 -0.83
CA GLY A 159 6.31 11.49 0.27
C GLY A 159 7.25 10.36 -0.09
N VAL A 160 7.11 9.77 -1.29
CA VAL A 160 8.04 8.75 -1.80
C VAL A 160 9.45 9.31 -1.88
N LEU A 161 9.64 10.48 -2.51
CA LEU A 161 10.96 11.11 -2.63
C LEU A 161 11.64 11.30 -1.28
N ARG A 162 10.92 11.81 -0.27
CA ARG A 162 11.48 11.98 1.09
C ARG A 162 11.93 10.65 1.69
N GLN A 163 11.17 9.58 1.51
CA GLN A 163 11.52 8.26 2.05
C GLN A 163 12.68 7.61 1.29
N MET A 164 12.77 7.83 -0.02
CA MET A 164 13.91 7.37 -0.81
C MET A 164 15.19 8.15 -0.48
N ASN A 165 15.11 9.46 -0.29
CA ASN A 165 16.26 10.25 0.16
C ASN A 165 16.77 9.78 1.54
N LEU A 166 15.87 9.51 2.48
CA LEU A 166 16.25 8.89 3.77
C LEU A 166 16.97 7.55 3.59
N LEU A 167 16.53 6.72 2.65
CA LEU A 167 17.21 5.47 2.32
C LEU A 167 18.61 5.76 1.77
N TYR A 168 18.73 6.62 0.77
CA TYR A 168 20.01 6.94 0.11
C TYR A 168 21.03 7.53 1.09
N ASP A 169 20.63 8.49 1.93
CA ASP A 169 21.49 9.08 2.96
C ASP A 169 22.04 8.02 3.92
N ASN A 170 21.22 7.04 4.31
CA ASN A 170 21.68 5.97 5.20
C ASN A 170 22.53 4.92 4.45
N LEU A 171 22.30 4.69 3.16
CA LEU A 171 23.16 3.83 2.34
C LEU A 171 24.55 4.46 2.12
N GLU A 172 24.63 5.77 1.93
CA GLU A 172 25.90 6.50 1.86
C GLU A 172 26.67 6.40 3.18
N GLN A 173 26.00 6.66 4.31
CA GLN A 173 26.59 6.49 5.63
C GLN A 173 27.06 5.05 5.89
N LEU A 174 26.36 4.04 5.37
CA LEU A 174 26.79 2.64 5.47
C LEU A 174 28.05 2.37 4.66
N LYS A 175 28.21 2.97 3.48
CA LYS A 175 29.44 2.86 2.67
C LYS A 175 30.63 3.47 3.38
N GLU A 176 30.45 4.64 4.01
CA GLU A 176 31.51 5.31 4.77
C GLU A 176 31.89 4.55 6.05
N ASN A 177 30.93 3.95 6.73
CA ASN A 177 31.14 3.18 7.95
C ASN A 177 30.27 1.90 7.98
N PRO A 178 30.74 0.81 7.35
CA PRO A 178 29.99 -0.45 7.23
C PRO A 178 29.63 -1.10 8.58
N ASP A 179 30.44 -0.90 9.61
CA ASP A 179 30.24 -1.49 10.95
C ASP A 179 29.32 -0.66 11.86
N SER A 180 28.78 0.46 11.38
CA SER A 180 27.91 1.32 12.16
C SER A 180 26.57 0.64 12.49
N LYS A 181 26.48 0.08 13.69
CA LYS A 181 25.24 -0.54 14.19
C LYS A 181 24.04 0.41 14.21
N MET A 182 24.31 1.72 14.36
CA MET A 182 23.25 2.74 14.33
C MET A 182 22.64 2.85 12.92
N VAL A 183 23.49 2.92 11.89
CA VAL A 183 23.05 3.01 10.48
C VAL A 183 22.35 1.73 10.07
N GLN A 184 22.89 0.56 10.40
CA GLN A 184 22.26 -0.73 10.14
C GLN A 184 20.87 -0.83 10.77
N ARG A 185 20.69 -0.36 12.03
CA ARG A 185 19.36 -0.31 12.68
C ARG A 185 18.39 0.61 11.97
N LYS A 186 18.84 1.79 11.51
CA LYS A 186 18.01 2.72 10.74
C LYS A 186 17.56 2.09 9.43
N LEU A 187 18.47 1.47 8.68
CA LEU A 187 18.15 0.76 7.43
C LEU A 187 17.16 -0.37 7.67
N LYS A 188 17.37 -1.17 8.71
CA LYS A 188 16.44 -2.23 9.09
C LYS A 188 15.02 -1.69 9.33
N VAL A 189 14.87 -0.53 9.99
CA VAL A 189 13.56 0.10 10.22
C VAL A 189 12.96 0.63 8.91
N LEU A 190 13.77 1.26 8.06
CA LEU A 190 13.34 1.81 6.78
C LEU A 190 12.84 0.72 5.79
N LEU A 191 13.42 -0.48 5.88
CA LEU A 191 13.11 -1.60 4.99
C LEU A 191 11.98 -2.51 5.51
N ARG A 192 11.47 -2.29 6.72
CA ARG A 192 10.31 -3.02 7.23
C ARG A 192 9.06 -2.71 6.40
N ARG A 193 8.17 -3.69 6.29
CA ARG A 193 6.86 -3.52 5.63
C ARG A 193 5.98 -2.46 6.30
N GLU A 194 6.15 -2.24 7.60
CA GLU A 194 5.45 -1.19 8.37
C GLU A 194 5.86 0.22 7.97
N SER A 195 7.04 0.39 7.41
CA SER A 195 7.58 1.69 7.01
C SER A 195 6.77 2.32 5.87
N ALA A 196 6.60 3.65 5.90
CA ALA A 196 5.92 4.36 4.81
C ALA A 196 6.62 4.13 3.46
N PHE A 197 5.84 3.92 2.41
CA PHE A 197 6.34 3.69 1.05
C PHE A 197 7.39 2.57 0.98
N ALA A 198 7.17 1.50 1.73
CA ALA A 198 8.10 0.39 1.86
C ALA A 198 8.41 -0.28 0.51
N ALA A 199 7.41 -0.46 -0.34
CA ALA A 199 7.57 -1.12 -1.64
C ALA A 199 8.69 -0.49 -2.49
N PHE A 200 8.79 0.84 -2.54
CA PHE A 200 9.84 1.53 -3.29
C PHE A 200 11.24 1.28 -2.72
N LYS A 201 11.40 1.38 -1.40
CA LYS A 201 12.68 1.18 -0.73
C LYS A 201 13.16 -0.27 -0.84
N ARG A 202 12.25 -1.21 -0.66
CA ARG A 202 12.53 -2.65 -0.70
C ARG A 202 12.84 -3.09 -2.13
N CYS A 203 12.10 -2.61 -3.12
CA CYS A 203 12.38 -2.84 -4.55
C CYS A 203 13.78 -2.33 -4.92
N TYR A 204 14.15 -1.12 -4.47
CA TYR A 204 15.49 -0.58 -4.71
C TYR A 204 16.60 -1.49 -4.14
N ILE A 205 16.46 -1.97 -2.90
CA ILE A 205 17.45 -2.86 -2.29
C ILE A 205 17.48 -4.23 -2.98
N GLU A 206 16.33 -4.78 -3.38
CA GLU A 206 16.26 -6.03 -4.13
C GLU A 206 16.98 -5.93 -5.48
N GLU A 207 16.78 -4.84 -6.22
CA GLU A 207 17.43 -4.59 -7.51
C GLU A 207 18.95 -4.33 -7.38
N HIS A 208 19.40 -3.86 -6.22
CA HIS A 208 20.82 -3.59 -5.95
C HIS A 208 21.43 -4.63 -4.99
N LYS A 209 20.97 -5.88 -5.05
CA LYS A 209 21.43 -6.96 -4.17
C LYS A 209 22.94 -7.20 -4.23
N ASP A 210 23.55 -7.00 -5.39
CA ASP A 210 24.99 -7.18 -5.58
C ASP A 210 25.81 -6.08 -4.90
N ILE A 211 25.22 -4.88 -4.73
CA ILE A 211 25.83 -3.74 -4.04
C ILE A 211 25.58 -3.82 -2.52
N TYR A 212 24.37 -4.29 -2.12
CA TYR A 212 23.92 -4.34 -0.73
C TYR A 212 23.53 -5.76 -0.31
N PRO A 213 24.43 -6.78 -0.41
CA PRO A 213 24.07 -8.15 -0.09
C PRO A 213 23.64 -8.34 1.38
N GLY A 214 24.24 -7.61 2.31
CA GLY A 214 23.91 -7.67 3.74
C GLY A 214 22.56 -7.04 4.12
N LEU A 215 21.89 -6.33 3.19
CA LEU A 215 20.57 -5.77 3.44
C LEU A 215 19.43 -6.68 2.97
N GLN A 216 19.73 -7.77 2.23
CA GLN A 216 18.70 -8.69 1.74
C GLN A 216 17.97 -9.38 2.90
N GLU A 217 18.62 -9.67 4.00
CA GLU A 217 18.01 -10.23 5.21
C GLU A 217 16.92 -9.33 5.83
N TYR A 218 16.91 -8.03 5.51
CA TYR A 218 15.89 -7.09 5.99
C TYR A 218 14.64 -7.05 5.11
N LEU A 219 14.65 -7.78 3.99
CA LEU A 219 13.52 -7.93 3.07
C LEU A 219 12.64 -9.15 3.37
N GLU A 220 13.08 -10.04 4.28
CA GLU A 220 12.35 -11.27 4.69
C GLU A 220 11.14 -11.02 5.60
#